data_ac9565d55bdd43bf21436ec2b25c782f
#
_entry.id   ac9565d55bdd43bf21436ec2b25c782f
#
_cell.length_a   1.000
_cell.length_b   1.000
_cell.length_c   1.000
_cell.angle_alpha   90.00
_cell.angle_beta   90.00
_cell.angle_gamma   90.00
#
_symmetry.space_group_name_H-M   'P 1'
#
loop_
_entity.id
_entity.type
_entity.pdbx_description
1 polymer ?
#
loop_
_entity_poly.entity_id
_entity_poly.type
_entity_poly.pdbx_seq_one_letter_code
_entity_poly.pdbx_strand_id
1 'polypeptide(L)'
;MLSSELPLRTSHNILMEGTHISHNCVIGDHNVFGYAVKIACDCTIGSKTIFSSNVTAKPQCHIGDLAFILTGCRFGEDIPPYITVKDNPATYAGIHAGMLAKVGGIDERTQRHLAMAYRLVFNGKVSLYDAILQIEEQVPDGPEIRQVIAFLRASHGIISK
;
A
#
# COMPACT_ATOMS: atom_id res chain seq x y z
N MET A 1 7.93 -1.43 18.20
CA MET A 1 7.71 -0.38 19.20
C MET A 1 7.52 0.95 18.50
N LEU A 2 6.49 1.70 18.85
CA LEU A 2 6.26 3.03 18.29
C LEU A 2 7.16 4.05 18.95
N SER A 3 7.72 4.98 18.16
CA SER A 3 8.51 6.09 18.69
C SER A 3 7.62 7.03 19.52
N SER A 4 8.13 7.52 20.65
CA SER A 4 7.41 8.40 21.57
C SER A 4 7.10 9.80 21.01
N GLU A 5 7.60 10.13 19.83
CA GLU A 5 7.44 11.47 19.23
C GLU A 5 6.22 11.59 18.31
N LEU A 6 5.43 10.53 18.17
CA LEU A 6 4.29 10.53 17.26
C LEU A 6 3.06 11.13 17.92
N PRO A 7 2.42 12.14 17.32
CA PRO A 7 1.07 12.54 17.71
C PRO A 7 0.11 11.46 17.18
N LEU A 8 0.09 10.31 17.84
CA LEU A 8 -0.66 9.15 17.36
C LEU A 8 -2.13 9.30 17.63
N ARG A 9 -2.87 9.65 16.60
CA ARG A 9 -4.31 9.39 16.51
C ARG A 9 -4.55 8.11 15.72
N THR A 10 -3.83 7.03 16.07
CA THR A 10 -4.02 5.73 15.46
C THR A 10 -4.82 4.85 16.40
N SER A 11 -5.67 4.00 15.87
CA SER A 11 -6.43 3.06 16.68
C SER A 11 -6.49 1.67 16.05
N HIS A 12 -6.61 0.66 16.91
CA HIS A 12 -6.85 -0.73 16.51
C HIS A 12 -5.75 -1.33 15.62
N ASN A 13 -4.51 -0.91 15.83
CA ASN A 13 -3.36 -1.51 15.16
C ASN A 13 -2.85 -2.71 15.97
N ILE A 14 -2.50 -3.77 15.27
CA ILE A 14 -1.92 -4.98 15.87
C ILE A 14 -0.45 -5.03 15.48
N LEU A 15 0.43 -5.04 16.49
CA LEU A 15 1.86 -5.17 16.30
C LEU A 15 2.33 -6.46 16.93
N MET A 16 2.82 -7.39 16.13
CA MET A 16 3.31 -8.67 16.61
C MET A 16 4.76 -8.55 17.11
N GLU A 17 5.25 -9.59 17.74
CA GLU A 17 6.57 -9.61 18.36
C GLU A 17 7.68 -9.25 17.37
N GLY A 18 8.62 -8.43 17.82
CA GLY A 18 9.78 -8.01 17.02
C GLY A 18 9.49 -6.88 16.03
N THR A 19 8.26 -6.38 15.96
CA THR A 19 7.93 -5.22 15.13
C THR A 19 8.65 -3.98 15.64
N HIS A 20 9.28 -3.26 14.72
CA HIS A 20 9.90 -1.98 15.01
C HIS A 20 9.41 -0.92 14.03
N ILE A 21 8.86 0.16 14.56
CA ILE A 21 8.46 1.33 13.79
C ILE A 21 9.27 2.51 14.29
N SER A 22 10.05 3.10 13.38
CA SER A 22 10.97 4.18 13.69
C SER A 22 10.26 5.53 13.86
N HIS A 23 11.02 6.57 14.09
CA HIS A 23 10.48 7.91 14.39
C HIS A 23 9.83 8.57 13.16
N ASN A 24 8.96 9.55 13.42
CA ASN A 24 8.28 10.37 12.42
C ASN A 24 7.44 9.56 11.41
N CYS A 25 6.97 8.38 11.80
CA CYS A 25 6.02 7.63 10.98
C CYS A 25 4.59 8.06 11.29
N VAL A 26 3.78 8.18 10.25
CA VAL A 26 2.34 8.43 10.36
C VAL A 26 1.62 7.15 9.98
N ILE A 27 0.78 6.64 10.87
CA ILE A 27 0.12 5.34 10.72
C ILE A 27 -1.38 5.52 10.89
N GLY A 28 -2.15 5.00 9.95
CA GLY A 28 -3.60 4.98 10.04
C GLY A 28 -4.12 3.92 11.02
N ASP A 29 -5.34 3.47 10.79
CA ASP A 29 -6.06 2.58 11.71
C ASP A 29 -6.22 1.16 11.15
N HIS A 30 -6.42 0.19 12.04
CA HIS A 30 -6.72 -1.20 11.71
C HIS A 30 -5.63 -1.89 10.87
N ASN A 31 -4.38 -1.55 11.11
CA ASN A 31 -3.25 -2.19 10.44
C ASN A 31 -2.76 -3.41 11.23
N VAL A 32 -2.22 -4.39 10.51
CA VAL A 32 -1.57 -5.55 11.12
C VAL A 32 -0.10 -5.56 10.70
N PHE A 33 0.77 -5.55 11.69
CA PHE A 33 2.21 -5.69 11.50
C PHE A 33 2.63 -7.05 12.03
N GLY A 34 2.98 -7.96 11.13
CA GLY A 34 3.40 -9.31 11.47
C GLY A 34 4.74 -9.36 12.22
N TYR A 35 5.22 -10.56 12.50
CA TYR A 35 6.46 -10.75 13.25
C TYR A 35 7.66 -10.11 12.56
N ALA A 36 8.47 -9.39 13.34
CA ALA A 36 9.73 -8.82 12.90
C ALA A 36 9.59 -7.85 11.70
N VAL A 37 8.46 -7.17 11.59
CA VAL A 37 8.28 -6.10 10.60
C VAL A 37 9.11 -4.88 11.01
N LYS A 38 9.85 -4.31 10.09
CA LYS A 38 10.72 -3.14 10.31
C LYS A 38 10.27 -2.00 9.41
N ILE A 39 9.80 -0.92 10.00
CA ILE A 39 9.41 0.30 9.28
C ILE A 39 10.43 1.39 9.65
N ALA A 40 11.18 1.87 8.67
CA ALA A 40 12.16 2.92 8.88
C ALA A 40 11.49 4.28 9.06
N CYS A 41 12.29 5.31 9.31
CA CYS A 41 11.78 6.64 9.64
C CYS A 41 11.02 7.31 8.47
N ASP A 42 10.17 8.25 8.82
CA ASP A 42 9.47 9.13 7.89
C ASP A 42 8.53 8.40 6.92
N CYS A 43 8.08 7.21 7.29
CA CYS A 43 7.10 6.47 6.50
C CYS A 43 5.67 6.91 6.81
N THR A 44 4.81 6.90 5.79
CA THR A 44 3.38 7.13 5.94
C THR A 44 2.63 5.87 5.55
N ILE A 45 1.86 5.33 6.47
CA ILE A 45 1.11 4.08 6.27
C ILE A 45 -0.38 4.41 6.42
N GLY A 46 -1.17 4.00 5.45
CA GLY A 46 -2.60 4.17 5.46
C GLY A 46 -3.31 3.29 6.47
N SER A 47 -4.55 2.93 6.17
CA SER A 47 -5.38 2.11 7.06
C SER A 47 -5.67 0.75 6.44
N LYS A 48 -5.95 -0.23 7.29
CA LYS A 48 -6.30 -1.60 6.90
C LYS A 48 -5.24 -2.28 6.05
N THR A 49 -3.97 -1.96 6.30
CA THR A 49 -2.84 -2.62 5.66
C THR A 49 -2.47 -3.88 6.44
N ILE A 50 -1.92 -4.86 5.74
CA ILE A 50 -1.41 -6.09 6.35
C ILE A 50 0.03 -6.30 5.91
N PHE A 51 0.93 -6.27 6.88
CA PHE A 51 2.33 -6.60 6.69
C PHE A 51 2.57 -8.00 7.24
N SER A 52 2.91 -8.93 6.37
CA SER A 52 3.29 -10.27 6.79
C SER A 52 4.67 -10.25 7.46
N SER A 53 5.14 -11.39 7.93
CA SER A 53 6.38 -11.46 8.70
C SER A 53 7.61 -11.02 7.91
N ASN A 54 8.57 -10.42 8.60
CA ASN A 54 9.89 -10.04 8.05
C ASN A 54 9.83 -9.05 6.89
N VAL A 55 8.86 -8.17 6.88
CA VAL A 55 8.77 -7.09 5.89
C VAL A 55 9.63 -5.92 6.36
N THR A 56 10.39 -5.32 5.44
CA THR A 56 11.22 -4.15 5.72
C THR A 56 10.90 -3.02 4.75
N ALA A 57 10.48 -1.89 5.30
CA ALA A 57 10.29 -0.65 4.55
C ALA A 57 11.45 0.30 4.82
N LYS A 58 12.08 0.80 3.75
CA LYS A 58 13.12 1.83 3.84
C LYS A 58 12.52 3.19 4.20
N PRO A 59 13.35 4.18 4.59
CA PRO A 59 12.83 5.51 4.94
C PRO A 59 12.00 6.17 3.84
N GLN A 60 11.07 7.01 4.26
CA GLN A 60 10.28 7.88 3.38
C GLN A 60 9.34 7.16 2.41
N CYS A 61 8.97 5.91 2.72
CA CYS A 61 7.99 5.18 1.94
C CYS A 61 6.56 5.58 2.31
N HIS A 62 5.71 5.63 1.32
CA HIS A 62 4.27 5.84 1.49
C HIS A 62 3.54 4.55 1.08
N ILE A 63 2.77 3.99 1.99
CA ILE A 63 2.01 2.76 1.78
C ILE A 63 0.52 3.10 1.85
N GLY A 64 -0.21 2.84 0.78
CA GLY A 64 -1.62 3.17 0.67
C GLY A 64 -2.53 2.23 1.46
N ASP A 65 -3.80 2.63 1.59
CA ASP A 65 -4.81 1.84 2.29
C ASP A 65 -4.99 0.46 1.65
N LEU A 66 -5.29 -0.54 2.48
CA LEU A 66 -5.60 -1.89 2.01
C LEU A 66 -4.50 -2.53 1.17
N ALA A 67 -3.26 -2.11 1.36
CA ALA A 67 -2.11 -2.78 0.79
C ALA A 67 -1.79 -4.05 1.59
N PHE A 68 -1.48 -5.12 0.88
CA PHE A 68 -1.16 -6.41 1.47
C PHE A 68 0.28 -6.79 1.08
N ILE A 69 1.17 -6.81 2.04
CA ILE A 69 2.60 -7.02 1.80
C ILE A 69 2.99 -8.41 2.30
N LEU A 70 3.44 -9.26 1.40
CA LEU A 70 3.76 -10.66 1.69
C LEU A 70 5.09 -10.80 2.45
N THR A 71 5.28 -11.98 3.04
CA THR A 71 6.44 -12.30 3.86
C THR A 71 7.76 -12.01 3.14
N GLY A 72 8.68 -11.38 3.86
CA GLY A 72 10.05 -11.15 3.38
C GLY A 72 10.22 -10.02 2.39
N CYS A 73 9.17 -9.27 2.06
CA CYS A 73 9.29 -8.12 1.16
C CYS A 73 10.21 -7.05 1.72
N ARG A 74 11.02 -6.47 0.85
CA ARG A 74 11.84 -5.31 1.15
C ARG A 74 11.66 -4.28 0.05
N PHE A 75 11.37 -3.03 0.43
CA PHE A 75 11.09 -1.99 -0.54
C PHE A 75 11.57 -0.61 -0.08
N GLY A 76 11.85 0.25 -1.05
CA GLY A 76 12.24 1.64 -0.85
C GLY A 76 11.41 2.62 -1.66
N GLU A 77 10.45 2.12 -2.43
CA GLU A 77 9.50 2.92 -3.20
C GLU A 77 8.11 2.83 -2.57
N ASP A 78 7.20 3.69 -3.02
CA ASP A 78 5.84 3.72 -2.52
C ASP A 78 5.02 2.51 -2.96
N ILE A 79 4.09 2.08 -2.12
CA ILE A 79 3.15 1.00 -2.42
C ILE A 79 1.76 1.61 -2.55
N PRO A 80 1.18 1.60 -3.77
CA PRO A 80 -0.18 2.11 -3.99
C PRO A 80 -1.24 1.35 -3.20
N PRO A 81 -2.41 1.97 -2.97
CA PRO A 81 -3.49 1.30 -2.22
C PRO A 81 -4.09 0.12 -2.99
N TYR A 82 -4.70 -0.80 -2.26
CA TYR A 82 -5.48 -1.95 -2.75
C TYR A 82 -4.68 -3.06 -3.43
N ILE A 83 -3.36 -3.03 -3.41
CA ILE A 83 -2.54 -4.03 -4.11
C ILE A 83 -1.88 -5.03 -3.17
N THR A 84 -1.50 -6.16 -3.73
CA THR A 84 -0.64 -7.15 -3.10
C THR A 84 0.78 -7.00 -3.63
N VAL A 85 1.75 -7.14 -2.74
CA VAL A 85 3.17 -6.97 -3.03
C VAL A 85 3.93 -8.19 -2.56
N LYS A 86 4.88 -8.65 -3.34
CA LYS A 86 5.71 -9.83 -3.05
C LYS A 86 7.18 -9.58 -3.35
N ASP A 87 8.01 -10.52 -2.94
CA ASP A 87 9.44 -10.62 -3.29
C ASP A 87 10.35 -9.57 -2.64
N ASN A 88 11.63 -9.71 -2.89
CA ASN A 88 12.69 -8.79 -2.47
C ASN A 88 13.69 -8.62 -3.63
N PRO A 89 13.79 -7.45 -4.27
CA PRO A 89 12.99 -6.25 -4.00
C PRO A 89 11.51 -6.45 -4.32
N ALA A 90 10.65 -5.68 -3.63
CA ALA A 90 9.21 -5.85 -3.71
C ALA A 90 8.66 -5.54 -5.11
N THR A 91 7.75 -6.37 -5.57
CA THR A 91 7.08 -6.22 -6.86
C THR A 91 5.58 -6.36 -6.74
N TYR A 92 4.87 -5.83 -7.71
CA TYR A 92 3.41 -5.92 -7.79
C TYR A 92 2.96 -7.37 -8.04
N ALA A 93 2.00 -7.83 -7.24
CA ALA A 93 1.48 -9.20 -7.30
C ALA A 93 -0.04 -9.26 -7.54
N GLY A 94 -0.62 -8.21 -8.08
CA GLY A 94 -2.06 -8.15 -8.34
C GLY A 94 -2.85 -7.62 -7.16
N ILE A 95 -4.15 -7.91 -7.14
CA ILE A 95 -5.03 -7.60 -6.01
C ILE A 95 -5.54 -8.90 -5.39
N HIS A 96 -5.71 -8.88 -4.07
CA HIS A 96 -6.24 -10.04 -3.35
C HIS A 96 -7.74 -9.85 -3.10
N ALA A 97 -8.55 -10.39 -4.01
CA ALA A 97 -10.01 -10.18 -4.00
C ALA A 97 -10.66 -10.52 -2.65
N GLY A 98 -10.28 -11.65 -2.04
CA GLY A 98 -10.81 -12.06 -0.74
C GLY A 98 -10.51 -11.09 0.37
N MET A 99 -9.30 -10.54 0.43
CA MET A 99 -8.91 -9.56 1.43
C MET A 99 -9.60 -8.22 1.23
N LEU A 100 -9.72 -7.77 0.00
CA LEU A 100 -10.43 -6.53 -0.31
C LEU A 100 -11.90 -6.62 0.07
N ALA A 101 -12.54 -7.75 -0.17
CA ALA A 101 -13.93 -7.97 0.21
C ALA A 101 -14.10 -8.03 1.74
N LYS A 102 -13.27 -8.82 2.43
CA LYS A 102 -13.41 -9.05 3.88
C LYS A 102 -12.97 -7.87 4.72
N VAL A 103 -11.81 -7.30 4.43
CA VAL A 103 -11.22 -6.22 5.23
C VAL A 103 -11.74 -4.87 4.79
N GLY A 104 -11.84 -4.63 3.49
CA GLY A 104 -12.20 -3.34 2.92
C GLY A 104 -13.67 -3.17 2.58
N GLY A 105 -14.43 -4.23 2.53
CA GLY A 105 -15.82 -4.17 2.06
C GLY A 105 -15.93 -3.76 0.59
N ILE A 106 -14.89 -4.02 -0.20
CA ILE A 106 -14.83 -3.63 -1.61
C ILE A 106 -15.60 -4.66 -2.44
N ASP A 107 -16.60 -4.20 -3.16
CA ASP A 107 -17.41 -5.08 -4.00
C ASP A 107 -16.66 -5.58 -5.25
N GLU A 108 -17.17 -6.62 -5.85
CA GLU A 108 -16.54 -7.26 -7.01
C GLU A 108 -16.41 -6.33 -8.21
N ARG A 109 -17.38 -5.47 -8.43
CA ARG A 109 -17.35 -4.50 -9.51
C ARG A 109 -16.19 -3.51 -9.32
N THR A 110 -16.04 -2.96 -8.13
CA THR A 110 -14.94 -2.04 -7.79
C THR A 110 -13.59 -2.75 -7.88
N GLN A 111 -13.51 -4.01 -7.45
CA GLN A 111 -12.30 -4.80 -7.60
C GLN A 111 -11.88 -4.95 -9.07
N ARG A 112 -12.83 -5.17 -9.97
CA ARG A 112 -12.54 -5.21 -11.41
C ARG A 112 -12.01 -3.87 -11.92
N HIS A 113 -12.59 -2.77 -11.47
CA HIS A 113 -12.10 -1.43 -11.85
C HIS A 113 -10.69 -1.18 -11.34
N LEU A 114 -10.40 -1.59 -10.12
CA LEU A 114 -9.05 -1.49 -9.56
C LEU A 114 -8.05 -2.36 -10.34
N ALA A 115 -8.43 -3.56 -10.73
CA ALA A 115 -7.58 -4.43 -11.54
C ALA A 115 -7.29 -3.81 -12.92
N MET A 116 -8.28 -3.18 -13.54
CA MET A 116 -8.09 -2.44 -14.80
C MET A 116 -7.11 -1.28 -14.63
N ALA A 117 -7.29 -0.49 -13.59
CA ALA A 117 -6.41 0.64 -13.29
C ALA A 117 -4.95 0.19 -13.12
N TYR A 118 -4.72 -0.81 -12.30
CA TYR A 118 -3.36 -1.29 -12.05
C TYR A 118 -2.74 -2.05 -13.22
N ARG A 119 -3.55 -2.62 -14.10
CA ARG A 119 -3.04 -3.16 -15.35
C ARG A 119 -2.44 -2.06 -16.22
N LEU A 120 -3.07 -0.90 -16.28
CA LEU A 120 -2.56 0.25 -17.02
C LEU A 120 -1.25 0.76 -16.41
N VAL A 121 -1.13 0.73 -15.08
CA VAL A 121 0.07 1.19 -14.37
C VAL A 121 1.24 0.21 -14.55
N PHE A 122 1.03 -1.09 -14.32
CA PHE A 122 2.11 -2.06 -14.22
C PHE A 122 2.38 -2.84 -15.52
N ASN A 123 1.40 -3.00 -16.36
CA ASN A 123 1.56 -3.73 -17.63
C ASN A 123 1.69 -2.81 -18.85
N GLY A 124 1.43 -1.53 -18.68
CA GLY A 124 1.60 -0.55 -19.71
C GLY A 124 3.07 -0.25 -19.99
N LYS A 125 3.34 0.17 -21.20
CA LYS A 125 4.68 0.63 -21.62
C LYS A 125 4.80 2.14 -21.60
N VAL A 126 3.97 2.80 -20.81
CA VAL A 126 3.89 4.26 -20.73
C VAL A 126 4.40 4.74 -19.38
N SER A 127 4.68 6.03 -19.28
CA SER A 127 5.07 6.65 -18.01
C SER A 127 3.92 6.58 -16.99
N LEU A 128 4.25 6.76 -15.71
CA LEU A 128 3.23 6.83 -14.66
C LEU A 128 2.23 7.95 -14.93
N TYR A 129 2.70 9.10 -15.42
CA TYR A 129 1.84 10.21 -15.78
C TYR A 129 0.83 9.83 -16.87
N ASP A 130 1.29 9.17 -17.93
CA ASP A 130 0.41 8.70 -18.99
C ASP A 130 -0.54 7.61 -18.52
N ALA A 131 -0.10 6.73 -17.65
CA ALA A 131 -0.95 5.71 -17.04
C ALA A 131 -2.11 6.35 -16.25
N ILE A 132 -1.84 7.39 -15.49
CA ILE A 132 -2.88 8.14 -14.76
C ILE A 132 -3.92 8.72 -15.74
N LEU A 133 -3.48 9.32 -16.85
CA LEU A 133 -4.39 9.84 -17.86
C LEU A 133 -5.25 8.74 -18.46
N GLN A 134 -4.67 7.58 -18.73
CA GLN A 134 -5.40 6.42 -19.24
C GLN A 134 -6.44 5.90 -18.23
N ILE A 135 -6.10 5.90 -16.94
CA ILE A 135 -7.06 5.53 -15.89
C ILE A 135 -8.25 6.48 -15.89
N GLU A 136 -8.00 7.78 -15.92
CA GLU A 136 -9.07 8.79 -15.96
C GLU A 136 -9.98 8.64 -17.18
N GLU A 137 -9.42 8.23 -18.30
CA GLU A 137 -10.15 8.09 -19.56
C GLU A 137 -10.90 6.76 -19.67
N GLN A 138 -10.31 5.65 -19.21
CA GLN A 138 -10.77 4.29 -19.51
C GLN A 138 -11.43 3.58 -18.34
N VAL A 139 -11.13 3.95 -17.11
CA VAL A 139 -11.67 3.28 -15.91
C VAL A 139 -12.83 4.09 -15.37
N PRO A 140 -13.97 3.44 -15.05
CA PRO A 140 -15.10 4.14 -14.46
C PRO A 140 -14.73 4.84 -13.15
N ASP A 141 -15.24 6.06 -12.97
CA ASP A 141 -14.98 6.86 -11.78
C ASP A 141 -15.60 6.25 -10.52
N GLY A 142 -14.96 6.49 -9.40
CA GLY A 142 -15.43 6.05 -8.09
C GLY A 142 -14.46 6.49 -7.00
N PRO A 143 -14.89 6.42 -5.72
CA PRO A 143 -14.03 6.86 -4.61
C PRO A 143 -12.68 6.16 -4.58
N GLU A 144 -12.65 4.87 -4.81
CA GLU A 144 -11.43 4.06 -4.79
C GLU A 144 -10.49 4.42 -5.94
N ILE A 145 -11.04 4.62 -7.13
CA ILE A 145 -10.25 5.02 -8.30
C ILE A 145 -9.66 6.42 -8.12
N ARG A 146 -10.43 7.34 -7.55
CA ARG A 146 -9.92 8.70 -7.22
C ARG A 146 -8.80 8.62 -6.20
N GLN A 147 -8.90 7.74 -5.22
CA GLN A 147 -7.86 7.52 -4.21
C GLN A 147 -6.57 6.99 -4.86
N VAL A 148 -6.69 6.02 -5.77
CA VAL A 148 -5.55 5.51 -6.53
C VAL A 148 -4.88 6.63 -7.34
N ILE A 149 -5.64 7.41 -8.06
CA ILE A 149 -5.13 8.52 -8.86
C ILE A 149 -4.41 9.55 -7.98
N ALA A 150 -5.03 9.94 -6.87
CA ALA A 150 -4.43 10.89 -5.93
C ALA A 150 -3.11 10.37 -5.36
N PHE A 151 -3.06 9.10 -5.00
CA PHE A 151 -1.84 8.47 -4.49
C PHE A 151 -0.73 8.50 -5.54
N LEU A 152 -1.04 8.08 -6.76
CA LEU A 152 -0.06 8.02 -7.86
C LEU A 152 0.48 9.40 -8.23
N ARG A 153 -0.37 10.43 -8.21
CA ARG A 153 0.04 11.81 -8.47
C ARG A 153 0.97 12.36 -7.41
N ALA A 154 0.77 11.97 -6.17
CA ALA A 154 1.57 12.44 -5.04
C ALA A 154 2.88 11.67 -4.87
N SER A 155 3.01 10.50 -5.48
CA SER A 155 4.17 9.63 -5.32
C SER A 155 5.36 10.09 -6.15
N HIS A 156 6.55 9.95 -5.59
CA HIS A 156 7.82 10.18 -6.30
C HIS A 156 8.35 8.92 -6.97
N GLY A 157 7.74 7.79 -6.75
CA GLY A 157 8.11 6.52 -7.36
C GLY A 157 7.43 5.36 -6.66
N ILE A 158 6.91 4.43 -7.44
CA ILE A 158 6.23 3.24 -6.93
C ILE A 158 7.04 1.98 -7.21
N ILE A 159 6.73 0.92 -6.48
CA ILE A 159 7.33 -0.40 -6.73
C ILE A 159 7.12 -0.84 -8.18
N SER A 160 8.00 -1.71 -8.67
CA SER A 160 7.93 -2.20 -10.05
C SER A 160 7.02 -3.43 -10.17
N LYS A 161 6.84 -3.87 -11.42
CA LYS A 161 6.10 -5.09 -11.75
C LYS A 161 6.90 -6.33 -11.34
#